data_0c8badcac06cea68906577bbb7bec2a3
#
_entry.id   0c8badcac06cea68906577bbb7bec2a3
#
_cell.length_a   1.000
_cell.length_b   1.000
_cell.length_c   1.000
_cell.angle_alpha   90.00
_cell.angle_beta   90.00
_cell.angle_gamma   90.00
#
_symmetry.space_group_name_H-M   'P 1'
#
loop_
_entity.id
_entity.type
_entity.pdbx_description
1 polymer ?
#
loop_
_entity_poly.entity_id
_entity_poly.type
_entity_poly.pdbx_seq_one_letter_code
_entity_poly.pdbx_strand_id
1 'polypeptide(L)'
;MKKLLLTLTMLALLGFLSACAWLEEPEIDYRAAMIEAAVHAEEAAGREAADLRNAVLDAQGSAEARIDFDELLLLSRALTLRAGEARLTDELRLCAGEVLLNRVASPEFPDTLREVLAEEGGYEGLDGVRPDRRSAETAWELLAGKRLLDRRVLYQSDGKPSGPVYATFCDRYYRYTYFCLTEHPELYEETLG
;
A
#
# COMPACT_ATOMS: atom_id res chain seq x y z
N MET A 1 41.63 32.43 40.43
CA MET A 1 41.80 31.33 39.46
C MET A 1 40.71 30.26 39.57
N LYS A 2 40.38 29.68 40.73
CA LYS A 2 39.34 28.65 40.86
C LYS A 2 37.93 29.04 40.37
N LYS A 3 37.49 30.30 40.58
CA LYS A 3 36.19 30.78 40.14
C LYS A 3 36.08 30.95 38.61
N LEU A 4 37.18 31.29 37.93
CA LEU A 4 37.23 31.45 36.50
C LEU A 4 37.18 30.07 35.80
N LEU A 5 37.79 29.05 36.38
CA LEU A 5 37.78 27.69 35.87
C LEU A 5 36.37 27.08 35.98
N LEU A 6 35.65 27.37 37.08
CA LEU A 6 34.29 26.86 37.28
C LEU A 6 33.28 27.45 36.29
N THR A 7 33.43 28.75 35.94
CA THR A 7 32.58 29.40 34.95
C THR A 7 32.83 28.89 33.53
N LEU A 8 34.11 28.61 33.18
CA LEU A 8 34.42 28.04 31.86
C LEU A 8 33.87 26.61 31.69
N THR A 9 33.94 25.78 32.75
CA THR A 9 33.38 24.42 32.70
C THR A 9 31.86 24.41 32.61
N MET A 10 31.18 25.34 33.31
CA MET A 10 29.72 25.48 33.21
C MET A 10 29.29 25.98 31.83
N LEU A 11 30.00 26.91 31.20
CA LEU A 11 29.71 27.36 29.83
C LEU A 11 29.93 26.24 28.81
N ALA A 12 30.98 25.41 28.97
CA ALA A 12 31.26 24.27 28.11
C ALA A 12 30.17 23.19 28.24
N LEU A 13 29.67 22.91 29.47
CA LEU A 13 28.56 21.97 29.68
C LEU A 13 27.24 22.49 29.09
N LEU A 14 26.94 23.78 29.23
CA LEU A 14 25.75 24.39 28.62
C LEU A 14 25.83 24.38 27.08
N GLY A 15 27.00 24.60 26.51
CA GLY A 15 27.24 24.49 25.07
C GLY A 15 27.08 23.05 24.54
N PHE A 16 27.51 22.05 25.34
CA PHE A 16 27.37 20.63 24.99
C PHE A 16 25.90 20.18 25.08
N LEU A 17 25.17 20.60 26.11
CA LEU A 17 23.74 20.31 26.24
C LEU A 17 22.91 21.00 25.15
N SER A 18 23.31 22.19 24.69
CA SER A 18 22.67 22.88 23.56
C SER A 18 22.96 22.19 22.22
N ALA A 19 24.16 21.64 22.03
CA ALA A 19 24.52 20.91 20.82
C ALA A 19 23.79 19.53 20.72
N CYS A 20 23.54 18.89 21.85
CA CYS A 20 22.76 17.64 21.88
C CYS A 20 21.27 17.83 21.60
N ALA A 21 20.72 19.03 21.81
CA ALA A 21 19.32 19.36 21.55
C ALA A 21 19.00 19.56 20.05
N TRP A 22 20.01 19.55 19.17
CA TRP A 22 19.87 19.73 17.71
C TRP A 22 20.08 18.45 16.91
N LEU A 23 20.29 17.33 17.58
CA LEU A 23 20.17 16.01 16.95
C LEU A 23 18.70 15.59 17.06
N GLU A 24 17.81 16.30 16.38
CA GLU A 24 16.53 15.72 16.00
C GLU A 24 16.85 14.49 15.16
N GLU A 25 16.55 13.33 15.69
CA GLU A 25 16.58 12.11 14.87
C GLU A 25 15.73 12.41 13.64
N PRO A 26 16.22 12.16 12.42
CA PRO A 26 15.45 12.42 11.22
C PRO A 26 14.13 11.64 11.34
N GLU A 27 13.01 12.37 11.34
CA GLU A 27 11.69 11.78 11.32
C GLU A 27 11.62 10.88 10.07
N ILE A 28 11.65 9.58 10.29
CA ILE A 28 11.62 8.60 9.20
C ILE A 28 10.22 8.70 8.59
N ASP A 29 10.15 9.17 7.33
CA ASP A 29 8.91 9.08 6.54
C ASP A 29 8.61 7.59 6.30
N TYR A 30 7.84 7.01 7.20
CA TYR A 30 7.45 5.61 7.20
C TYR A 30 6.79 5.21 5.86
N ARG A 31 5.95 6.08 5.28
CA ARG A 31 5.32 5.85 3.98
C ARG A 31 6.36 5.70 2.88
N ALA A 32 7.29 6.64 2.79
CA ALA A 32 8.35 6.61 1.79
C ALA A 32 9.23 5.36 1.96
N ALA A 33 9.59 5.00 3.19
CA ALA A 33 10.40 3.82 3.48
C ALA A 33 9.70 2.52 3.06
N MET A 34 8.40 2.38 3.34
CA MET A 34 7.62 1.19 2.95
C MET A 34 7.47 1.06 1.44
N ILE A 35 7.20 2.17 0.73
CA ILE A 35 7.10 2.18 -0.73
C ILE A 35 8.45 1.83 -1.36
N GLU A 36 9.56 2.40 -0.89
CA GLU A 36 10.90 2.06 -1.36
C GLU A 36 11.23 0.59 -1.11
N ALA A 37 10.92 0.06 0.08
CA ALA A 37 11.12 -1.34 0.40
C ALA A 37 10.33 -2.27 -0.53
N ALA A 38 9.08 -1.93 -0.87
CA ALA A 38 8.25 -2.70 -1.79
C ALA A 38 8.81 -2.67 -3.23
N VAL A 39 9.24 -1.50 -3.72
CA VAL A 39 9.81 -1.34 -5.06
C VAL A 39 11.14 -2.08 -5.23
N HIS A 40 11.94 -2.15 -4.16
CA HIS A 40 13.27 -2.78 -4.18
C HIS A 40 13.31 -4.18 -3.56
N ALA A 41 12.16 -4.78 -3.23
CA ALA A 41 12.07 -6.07 -2.56
C ALA A 41 12.83 -7.21 -3.26
N GLU A 42 13.01 -7.13 -4.58
CA GLU A 42 13.76 -8.14 -5.35
C GLU A 42 15.25 -7.81 -5.51
N GLU A 43 15.62 -6.52 -5.61
CA GLU A 43 17.03 -6.10 -5.69
C GLU A 43 17.75 -6.37 -4.38
N ALA A 44 17.02 -6.35 -3.32
CA ALA A 44 17.46 -6.53 -1.97
C ALA A 44 17.33 -7.99 -1.48
N ALA A 45 17.46 -8.98 -2.34
CA ALA A 45 17.66 -10.39 -1.96
C ALA A 45 18.94 -10.59 -1.08
N GLY A 46 19.55 -9.48 -0.63
CA GLY A 46 20.69 -9.34 0.26
C GLY A 46 20.34 -8.62 1.57
N ARG A 47 21.36 -8.38 2.39
CA ARG A 47 21.27 -7.82 3.75
C ARG A 47 20.51 -6.48 3.84
N GLU A 48 20.62 -5.61 2.82
CA GLU A 48 19.97 -4.28 2.83
C GLU A 48 18.44 -4.35 2.88
N ALA A 49 17.80 -5.34 2.23
CA ALA A 49 16.34 -5.50 2.34
C ALA A 49 15.92 -6.03 3.70
N ALA A 50 16.71 -6.94 4.26
CA ALA A 50 16.45 -7.43 5.60
C ALA A 50 16.60 -6.28 6.62
N ASP A 51 17.60 -5.43 6.44
CA ASP A 51 17.83 -4.28 7.33
C ASP A 51 16.75 -3.22 7.15
N LEU A 52 16.32 -2.92 5.91
CA LEU A 52 15.24 -2.00 5.63
C LEU A 52 13.89 -2.53 6.15
N ARG A 53 13.60 -3.83 5.93
CA ARG A 53 12.43 -4.52 6.48
C ARG A 53 12.41 -4.46 8.01
N ASN A 54 13.54 -4.73 8.66
CA ASN A 54 13.66 -4.69 10.12
C ASN A 54 13.49 -3.26 10.66
N ALA A 55 14.07 -2.25 9.99
CA ALA A 55 13.89 -0.84 10.36
C ALA A 55 12.43 -0.41 10.23
N VAL A 56 11.72 -0.92 9.21
CA VAL A 56 10.30 -0.69 9.01
C VAL A 56 9.48 -1.39 10.09
N LEU A 57 9.79 -2.65 10.43
CA LEU A 57 9.12 -3.40 11.50
C LEU A 57 9.37 -2.77 12.88
N ASP A 58 10.56 -2.26 13.14
CA ASP A 58 10.89 -1.55 14.38
C ASP A 58 10.13 -0.21 14.48
N ALA A 59 9.95 0.50 13.36
CA ALA A 59 9.12 1.71 13.28
C ALA A 59 7.62 1.44 13.46
N GLN A 60 7.14 0.20 13.22
CA GLN A 60 5.75 -0.22 13.45
C GLN A 60 5.30 -0.16 14.91
N GLY A 61 6.21 0.06 15.86
CA GLY A 61 5.86 0.33 17.26
C GLY A 61 5.13 1.66 17.49
N SER A 62 5.08 2.56 16.50
CA SER A 62 4.29 3.78 16.54
C SER A 62 2.86 3.55 16.03
N ALA A 63 1.85 4.17 16.66
CA ALA A 63 0.42 3.91 16.48
C ALA A 63 -0.14 4.15 15.05
N GLU A 64 0.67 4.64 14.12
CA GLU A 64 0.28 4.95 12.73
C GLU A 64 0.54 3.80 11.74
N ALA A 65 1.28 2.77 12.12
CA ALA A 65 1.74 1.74 11.21
C ALA A 65 0.91 0.44 11.34
N ARG A 66 -0.27 0.41 10.74
CA ARG A 66 -1.11 -0.79 10.64
C ARG A 66 -1.05 -1.47 9.27
N ILE A 67 -0.20 -0.99 8.36
CA ILE A 67 -0.07 -1.58 7.03
C ILE A 67 0.96 -2.71 7.10
N ASP A 68 0.49 -3.92 6.84
CA ASP A 68 1.34 -5.09 6.72
C ASP A 68 2.21 -4.99 5.45
N PHE A 69 3.52 -5.23 5.59
CA PHE A 69 4.45 -5.11 4.47
C PHE A 69 4.23 -6.19 3.40
N ASP A 70 3.92 -7.41 3.82
CA ASP A 70 3.72 -8.52 2.88
C ASP A 70 2.41 -8.29 2.08
N GLU A 71 1.40 -7.70 2.70
CA GLU A 71 0.16 -7.30 2.01
C GLU A 71 0.39 -6.12 1.06
N LEU A 72 1.16 -5.09 1.48
CA LEU A 72 1.57 -3.98 0.63
C LEU A 72 2.33 -4.48 -0.61
N LEU A 73 3.32 -5.36 -0.40
CA LEU A 73 4.12 -5.91 -1.48
C LEU A 73 3.27 -6.74 -2.44
N LEU A 74 2.39 -7.58 -1.92
CA LEU A 74 1.50 -8.44 -2.71
C LEU A 74 0.54 -7.61 -3.56
N LEU A 75 -0.13 -6.61 -2.97
CA LEU A 75 -1.04 -5.71 -3.68
C LEU A 75 -0.29 -4.86 -4.73
N SER A 76 0.90 -4.38 -4.39
CA SER A 76 1.75 -3.62 -5.32
C SER A 76 2.14 -4.45 -6.55
N ARG A 77 2.49 -5.72 -6.36
CA ARG A 77 2.80 -6.67 -7.44
C ARG A 77 1.58 -6.92 -8.33
N ALA A 78 0.42 -7.17 -7.73
CA ALA A 78 -0.83 -7.39 -8.45
C ALA A 78 -1.20 -6.19 -9.33
N LEU A 79 -1.11 -4.98 -8.77
CA LEU A 79 -1.37 -3.74 -9.50
C LEU A 79 -0.35 -3.50 -10.62
N THR A 80 0.93 -3.83 -10.40
CA THR A 80 1.98 -3.69 -11.42
C THR A 80 1.74 -4.64 -12.59
N LEU A 81 1.39 -5.90 -12.31
CA LEU A 81 1.09 -6.90 -13.32
C LEU A 81 -0.09 -6.44 -14.20
N ARG A 82 -1.17 -5.97 -13.59
CA ARG A 82 -2.34 -5.45 -14.30
C ARG A 82 -2.03 -4.16 -15.07
N ALA A 83 -1.20 -3.27 -14.52
CA ALA A 83 -0.82 -2.01 -15.18
C ALA A 83 0.08 -2.22 -16.39
N GLY A 84 0.88 -3.30 -16.43
CA GLY A 84 1.75 -3.63 -17.56
C GLY A 84 0.97 -3.92 -18.84
N GLU A 85 -0.24 -4.45 -18.73
CA GLU A 85 -1.11 -4.80 -19.86
C GLU A 85 -1.98 -3.63 -20.33
N ALA A 86 -2.31 -2.72 -19.44
CA ALA A 86 -3.13 -1.56 -19.72
C ALA A 86 -2.43 -0.31 -19.23
N ARG A 87 -2.40 0.76 -20.03
CA ARG A 87 -1.92 2.09 -19.58
C ARG A 87 -2.95 2.69 -18.64
N LEU A 88 -3.07 2.11 -17.44
CA LEU A 88 -4.04 2.50 -16.43
C LEU A 88 -3.76 3.93 -15.98
N THR A 89 -4.81 4.73 -15.90
CA THR A 89 -4.79 5.98 -15.13
C THR A 89 -4.64 5.65 -13.64
N ASP A 90 -4.19 6.61 -12.84
CA ASP A 90 -4.04 6.38 -11.39
C ASP A 90 -5.41 6.06 -10.75
N GLU A 91 -6.49 6.68 -11.23
CA GLU A 91 -7.85 6.39 -10.77
C GLU A 91 -8.29 4.95 -11.10
N LEU A 92 -8.03 4.50 -12.32
CA LEU A 92 -8.38 3.13 -12.73
C LEU A 92 -7.55 2.09 -11.95
N ARG A 93 -6.28 2.42 -11.64
CA ARG A 93 -5.42 1.59 -10.80
C ARG A 93 -5.94 1.47 -9.37
N LEU A 94 -6.39 2.60 -8.79
CA LEU A 94 -7.06 2.60 -7.49
C LEU A 94 -8.31 1.71 -7.49
N CYS A 95 -9.21 1.90 -8.46
CA CYS A 95 -10.41 1.09 -8.57
C CYS A 95 -10.10 -0.41 -8.73
N ALA A 96 -9.10 -0.76 -9.54
CA ALA A 96 -8.68 -2.15 -9.72
C ALA A 96 -8.18 -2.79 -8.42
N GLY A 97 -7.36 -2.07 -7.65
CA GLY A 97 -6.89 -2.54 -6.35
C GLY A 97 -8.01 -2.58 -5.30
N GLU A 98 -8.95 -1.64 -5.35
CA GLU A 98 -10.08 -1.63 -4.44
C GLU A 98 -11.01 -2.82 -4.64
N VAL A 99 -11.22 -3.27 -5.89
CA VAL A 99 -11.97 -4.50 -6.18
C VAL A 99 -11.34 -5.71 -5.47
N LEU A 100 -10.02 -5.83 -5.50
CA LEU A 100 -9.32 -6.91 -4.79
C LEU A 100 -9.55 -6.86 -3.27
N LEU A 101 -9.46 -5.65 -2.67
CA LEU A 101 -9.70 -5.49 -1.23
C LEU A 101 -11.18 -5.66 -0.86
N ASN A 102 -12.11 -5.26 -1.74
CA ASN A 102 -13.54 -5.50 -1.56
C ASN A 102 -13.85 -7.01 -1.55
N ARG A 103 -13.17 -7.79 -2.41
CA ARG A 103 -13.30 -9.26 -2.41
C ARG A 103 -12.81 -9.86 -1.11
N VAL A 104 -11.63 -9.45 -0.60
CA VAL A 104 -11.12 -9.90 0.71
C VAL A 104 -12.12 -9.61 1.84
N ALA A 105 -12.83 -8.49 1.76
CA ALA A 105 -13.83 -8.12 2.76
C ALA A 105 -15.23 -8.71 2.50
N SER A 106 -15.40 -9.46 1.40
CA SER A 106 -16.68 -10.01 0.94
C SER A 106 -16.91 -11.42 1.46
N PRO A 107 -18.14 -11.79 1.86
CA PRO A 107 -18.45 -13.18 2.19
C PRO A 107 -18.47 -14.13 0.95
N GLU A 108 -18.35 -13.60 -0.25
CA GLU A 108 -18.37 -14.37 -1.52
C GLU A 108 -16.98 -14.86 -1.94
N PHE A 109 -15.91 -14.37 -1.32
CA PHE A 109 -14.52 -14.64 -1.68
C PHE A 109 -13.71 -15.07 -0.45
N PRO A 110 -12.49 -15.61 -0.65
CA PRO A 110 -11.56 -15.87 0.44
C PRO A 110 -11.22 -14.59 1.23
N ASP A 111 -10.88 -14.75 2.50
CA ASP A 111 -10.60 -13.67 3.44
C ASP A 111 -9.14 -13.18 3.41
N THR A 112 -8.33 -13.66 2.47
CA THR A 112 -6.96 -13.19 2.27
C THR A 112 -6.71 -12.74 0.84
N LEU A 113 -5.91 -11.68 0.69
CA LEU A 113 -5.55 -11.15 -0.63
C LEU A 113 -4.84 -12.22 -1.50
N ARG A 114 -4.01 -13.06 -0.90
CA ARG A 114 -3.29 -14.12 -1.59
C ARG A 114 -4.24 -15.15 -2.22
N GLU A 115 -5.24 -15.56 -1.48
CA GLU A 115 -6.23 -16.54 -1.97
C GLU A 115 -7.14 -15.93 -3.03
N VAL A 116 -7.59 -14.69 -2.84
CA VAL A 116 -8.36 -13.93 -3.86
C VAL A 116 -7.60 -13.87 -5.18
N LEU A 117 -6.29 -13.54 -5.14
CA LEU A 117 -5.46 -13.48 -6.34
C LEU A 117 -5.23 -14.85 -6.97
N ALA A 118 -5.16 -15.92 -6.16
CA ALA A 118 -5.01 -17.29 -6.66
C ALA A 118 -6.27 -17.80 -7.40
N GLU A 119 -7.46 -17.37 -6.95
CA GLU A 119 -8.73 -17.77 -7.60
C GLU A 119 -9.01 -17.01 -8.89
N GLU A 120 -8.61 -15.74 -8.99
CA GLU A 120 -8.98 -14.89 -10.13
C GLU A 120 -8.32 -15.33 -11.45
N GLY A 121 -7.20 -16.05 -11.39
CA GLY A 121 -6.37 -16.34 -12.56
C GLY A 121 -5.67 -15.07 -13.11
N GLY A 122 -4.64 -15.24 -13.94
CA GLY A 122 -3.90 -14.12 -14.53
C GLY A 122 -2.91 -13.44 -13.59
N TYR A 123 -2.67 -14.02 -12.41
CA TYR A 123 -1.65 -13.59 -11.47
C TYR A 123 -0.54 -14.64 -11.29
N GLU A 124 -0.36 -15.51 -12.26
CA GLU A 124 0.71 -16.49 -12.29
C GLU A 124 2.07 -15.77 -12.35
N GLY A 125 2.99 -16.20 -11.51
CA GLY A 125 4.32 -15.57 -11.41
C GLY A 125 4.36 -14.26 -10.64
N LEU A 126 3.31 -13.92 -9.91
CA LEU A 126 3.19 -12.69 -9.12
C LEU A 126 4.38 -12.48 -8.17
N ASP A 127 4.91 -13.55 -7.58
CA ASP A 127 6.05 -13.48 -6.66
C ASP A 127 7.32 -12.97 -7.35
N GLY A 128 7.47 -13.15 -8.68
CA GLY A 128 8.55 -12.61 -9.50
C GLY A 128 8.30 -11.22 -10.10
N VAL A 129 7.17 -10.57 -9.79
CA VAL A 129 6.87 -9.23 -10.29
C VAL A 129 7.54 -8.17 -9.42
N ARG A 130 8.41 -7.37 -10.03
CA ARG A 130 8.96 -6.18 -9.37
C ARG A 130 7.93 -5.06 -9.38
N PRO A 131 7.46 -4.56 -8.23
CA PRO A 131 6.51 -3.45 -8.19
C PRO A 131 7.04 -2.18 -8.83
N ASP A 132 6.23 -1.50 -9.63
CA ASP A 132 6.50 -0.12 -10.00
C ASP A 132 6.08 0.84 -8.88
N ARG A 133 6.73 2.03 -8.82
CA ARG A 133 6.49 3.01 -7.77
C ARG A 133 5.02 3.44 -7.67
N ARG A 134 4.33 3.66 -8.80
CA ARG A 134 2.93 4.09 -8.82
C ARG A 134 2.01 3.02 -8.25
N SER A 135 2.27 1.76 -8.56
CA SER A 135 1.52 0.62 -7.99
C SER A 135 1.74 0.51 -6.49
N ALA A 136 2.98 0.71 -6.00
CA ALA A 136 3.27 0.70 -4.58
C ALA A 136 2.62 1.88 -3.84
N GLU A 137 2.63 3.09 -4.41
CA GLU A 137 1.94 4.26 -3.87
C GLU A 137 0.42 4.04 -3.82
N THR A 138 -0.16 3.45 -4.88
CA THR A 138 -1.59 3.13 -4.93
C THR A 138 -1.98 2.07 -3.90
N ALA A 139 -1.18 1.01 -3.77
CA ALA A 139 -1.39 -0.03 -2.77
C ALA A 139 -1.36 0.54 -1.35
N TRP A 140 -0.39 1.42 -1.06
CA TRP A 140 -0.33 2.14 0.21
C TRP A 140 -1.60 2.94 0.47
N GLU A 141 -2.06 3.76 -0.49
CA GLU A 141 -3.27 4.58 -0.32
C GLU A 141 -4.51 3.73 -0.02
N LEU A 142 -4.65 2.59 -0.69
CA LEU A 142 -5.75 1.65 -0.48
C LEU A 142 -5.70 0.99 0.91
N LEU A 143 -4.52 0.50 1.32
CA LEU A 143 -4.33 -0.10 2.64
C LEU A 143 -4.46 0.93 3.77
N ALA A 144 -4.12 2.20 3.51
CA ALA A 144 -4.38 3.32 4.40
C ALA A 144 -5.87 3.74 4.46
N GLY A 145 -6.75 3.08 3.72
CA GLY A 145 -8.20 3.26 3.81
C GLY A 145 -8.83 4.14 2.71
N LYS A 146 -8.08 4.54 1.67
CA LYS A 146 -8.67 5.26 0.52
C LYS A 146 -9.65 4.37 -0.23
N ARG A 147 -10.84 4.89 -0.51
CA ARG A 147 -11.92 4.20 -1.23
C ARG A 147 -12.57 5.12 -2.24
N LEU A 148 -12.90 4.58 -3.43
CA LEU A 148 -13.61 5.25 -4.51
C LEU A 148 -14.88 4.48 -4.91
N LEU A 149 -14.92 3.17 -4.64
CA LEU A 149 -15.99 2.27 -5.02
C LEU A 149 -16.87 1.90 -3.81
N ASP A 150 -18.08 1.46 -4.08
CA ASP A 150 -18.92 0.79 -3.08
C ASP A 150 -18.30 -0.58 -2.73
N ARG A 151 -18.39 -0.99 -1.46
CA ARG A 151 -17.85 -2.28 -0.98
C ARG A 151 -18.41 -3.51 -1.70
N ARG A 152 -19.56 -3.38 -2.37
CA ARG A 152 -20.22 -4.42 -3.15
C ARG A 152 -19.72 -4.50 -4.59
N VAL A 153 -18.79 -3.63 -4.99
CA VAL A 153 -18.16 -3.71 -6.32
C VAL A 153 -17.07 -4.77 -6.26
N LEU A 154 -17.35 -5.93 -6.79
CA LEU A 154 -16.51 -7.13 -6.69
C LEU A 154 -15.93 -7.56 -8.03
N TYR A 155 -16.42 -7.02 -9.13
CA TYR A 155 -16.01 -7.45 -10.45
C TYR A 155 -15.49 -6.31 -11.30
N GLN A 156 -14.39 -6.58 -11.99
CA GLN A 156 -13.85 -5.74 -13.04
C GLN A 156 -13.81 -6.55 -14.33
N SER A 157 -14.28 -5.96 -15.43
CA SER A 157 -14.24 -6.59 -16.74
C SER A 157 -13.96 -5.60 -17.85
N ASP A 158 -13.25 -6.04 -18.88
CA ASP A 158 -12.94 -5.25 -20.06
C ASP A 158 -13.88 -5.64 -21.22
N GLY A 159 -14.30 -4.61 -21.97
CA GLY A 159 -15.13 -4.77 -23.17
C GLY A 159 -16.63 -4.89 -22.93
N LYS A 160 -17.08 -5.69 -21.95
CA LYS A 160 -18.50 -5.82 -21.59
C LYS A 160 -18.66 -6.06 -20.08
N PRO A 161 -19.77 -5.59 -19.48
CA PRO A 161 -20.01 -5.79 -18.05
C PRO A 161 -20.21 -7.28 -17.71
N SER A 162 -19.76 -7.65 -16.52
CA SER A 162 -19.92 -8.99 -15.91
C SER A 162 -21.08 -9.04 -14.90
N GLY A 163 -21.81 -7.95 -14.68
CA GLY A 163 -22.93 -7.83 -13.75
C GLY A 163 -23.52 -6.43 -13.76
N PRO A 164 -24.31 -6.03 -12.74
CA PRO A 164 -24.83 -4.68 -12.62
C PRO A 164 -23.72 -3.65 -12.55
N VAL A 165 -23.72 -2.70 -13.49
CA VAL A 165 -22.64 -1.71 -13.63
C VAL A 165 -22.74 -0.64 -12.53
N TYR A 166 -21.67 -0.46 -11.77
CA TYR A 166 -21.50 0.64 -10.82
C TYR A 166 -20.76 1.83 -11.45
N ALA A 167 -19.64 1.54 -12.14
CA ALA A 167 -18.83 2.57 -12.81
C ALA A 167 -18.27 2.03 -14.13
N THR A 168 -18.00 2.97 -15.04
CA THR A 168 -17.41 2.66 -16.36
C THR A 168 -16.30 3.66 -16.64
N PHE A 169 -15.14 3.13 -17.02
CA PHE A 169 -14.02 3.93 -17.50
C PHE A 169 -13.80 3.66 -18.98
N CYS A 170 -13.49 4.72 -19.72
CA CYS A 170 -13.15 4.65 -21.13
C CYS A 170 -11.76 5.22 -21.34
N ASP A 171 -10.84 4.43 -21.88
CA ASP A 171 -9.51 4.92 -22.19
C ASP A 171 -9.49 5.76 -23.49
N ARG A 172 -8.35 6.38 -23.79
CA ARG A 172 -8.16 7.18 -25.00
C ARG A 172 -8.26 6.38 -26.33
N TYR A 173 -8.33 5.05 -26.25
CA TYR A 173 -8.53 4.15 -27.39
C TYR A 173 -9.94 3.60 -27.48
N TYR A 174 -10.87 4.18 -26.70
CA TYR A 174 -12.29 3.77 -26.62
C TYR A 174 -12.47 2.34 -26.09
N ARG A 175 -11.55 1.84 -25.27
CA ARG A 175 -11.73 0.58 -24.57
C ARG A 175 -12.40 0.86 -23.23
N TYR A 176 -13.40 0.06 -22.93
CA TYR A 176 -14.20 0.23 -21.72
C TYR A 176 -13.78 -0.79 -20.68
N THR A 177 -13.60 -0.32 -19.45
CA THR A 177 -13.46 -1.13 -18.24
C THR A 177 -14.68 -0.86 -17.36
N TYR A 178 -15.35 -1.92 -16.98
CA TYR A 178 -16.57 -1.89 -16.15
C TYR A 178 -16.23 -2.37 -14.75
N PHE A 179 -16.75 -1.66 -13.75
CA PHE A 179 -16.76 -2.06 -12.35
C PHE A 179 -18.18 -2.42 -11.97
N CYS A 180 -18.39 -3.68 -11.58
CA CYS A 180 -19.74 -4.24 -11.41
C CYS A 180 -19.96 -4.65 -9.96
N LEU A 181 -21.20 -4.46 -9.52
CA LEU A 181 -21.69 -4.91 -8.22
C LEU A 181 -21.82 -6.44 -8.20
N THR A 182 -21.86 -6.98 -6.98
CA THR A 182 -22.25 -8.36 -6.74
C THR A 182 -23.65 -8.67 -7.28
N GLU A 183 -23.89 -9.91 -7.67
CA GLU A 183 -25.21 -10.45 -7.98
C GLU A 183 -25.97 -10.89 -6.70
N HIS A 184 -25.31 -10.85 -5.53
CA HIS A 184 -25.81 -11.27 -4.23
C HIS A 184 -25.89 -10.12 -3.21
N PRO A 185 -26.64 -9.02 -3.49
CA PRO A 185 -26.72 -7.84 -2.61
C PRO A 185 -27.27 -8.18 -1.23
N GLU A 186 -28.07 -9.24 -1.10
CA GLU A 186 -28.65 -9.73 0.15
C GLU A 186 -27.60 -10.13 1.20
N LEU A 187 -26.39 -10.51 0.77
CA LEU A 187 -25.30 -10.87 1.69
C LEU A 187 -24.70 -9.66 2.44
N TYR A 188 -25.05 -8.44 2.02
CA TYR A 188 -24.53 -7.18 2.55
C TYR A 188 -25.54 -6.40 3.39
N GLU A 189 -26.78 -6.87 3.52
CA GLU A 189 -27.86 -6.15 4.20
C GLU A 189 -27.78 -6.22 5.73
N GLU A 190 -27.11 -7.23 6.32
CA GLU A 190 -27.08 -7.46 7.77
C GLU A 190 -26.16 -6.53 8.58
N THR A 191 -25.50 -5.56 7.98
CA THR A 191 -24.56 -4.66 8.70
C THR A 191 -25.13 -3.27 8.99
N LEU A 192 -26.45 -3.10 8.89
CA LEU A 192 -27.16 -1.83 9.19
C LEU A 192 -27.96 -1.92 10.51
N GLY A 193 -27.51 -2.77 11.45
CA GLY A 193 -28.08 -2.89 12.77
C GLY A 193 -27.28 -2.12 13.84
#